data_7c21289ada3d2ba74766f2844f3824bb
#
_entry.id   7c21289ada3d2ba74766f2844f3824bb
#
_cell.length_a   1.000
_cell.length_b   1.000
_cell.length_c   1.000
_cell.angle_alpha   90.00
_cell.angle_beta   90.00
_cell.angle_gamma   90.00
#
_symmetry.space_group_name_H-M   'P 1'
#
loop_
_entity.id
_entity.type
_entity.pdbx_description
1 polymer ?
#
loop_
_entity_poly.entity_id
_entity_poly.type
_entity_poly.pdbx_seq_one_letter_code
_entity_poly.pdbx_strand_id
1 'polypeptide(L)'
;MKQYIVDAFTDKLFKGNQAAVCVMEKWISDDLMQNIAIENNFSETAFTVKNSDGCYDLRWLAPGGEIDFCGHATLGSSFVLFSFYEKKSSTIVFHTRQKGDFIAKRNEKGITMSFPAFSLKPVPVTDLMTKAFGAKPKEAFFDRDLLCVFDSVDLIKNMSPNEKDLKELGGTCIGVTAKGDDGFDCVSRVFAPQLNIYEDPVTGSTHCMIAPYWSSVLGKRNIKAFQASKREGVLLCEVNGENVSITGNAVLFSSCELNVAID
;
A
#
# COMPACT_ATOMS: atom_id res chain seq x y z
N MET A 1 0.39 23.32 -12.16
CA MET A 1 0.46 21.85 -12.20
C MET A 1 -0.74 21.30 -11.41
N LYS A 2 -1.47 20.33 -11.98
CA LYS A 2 -2.60 19.69 -11.28
C LYS A 2 -2.16 18.66 -10.27
N GLN A 3 -2.74 18.74 -9.07
CA GLN A 3 -2.59 17.75 -8.01
C GLN A 3 -3.98 17.21 -7.61
N TYR A 4 -4.03 15.93 -7.33
CA TYR A 4 -5.21 15.22 -6.85
C TYR A 4 -4.87 14.56 -5.50
N ILE A 5 -5.77 14.67 -4.54
CA ILE A 5 -5.68 13.91 -3.28
C ILE A 5 -6.70 12.79 -3.37
N VAL A 6 -6.22 11.55 -3.19
CA VAL A 6 -6.99 10.34 -3.37
C VAL A 6 -6.90 9.49 -2.11
N ASP A 7 -8.02 8.94 -1.67
CA ASP A 7 -8.06 7.89 -0.65
C ASP A 7 -8.07 6.54 -1.37
N ALA A 8 -6.99 5.77 -1.28
CA ALA A 8 -6.79 4.48 -1.94
C ALA A 8 -7.22 3.31 -1.05
N PHE A 9 -7.65 2.19 -1.65
CA PHE A 9 -8.18 0.99 -1.00
C PHE A 9 -9.49 1.21 -0.23
N THR A 10 -10.30 2.14 -0.69
CA THR A 10 -11.63 2.46 -0.14
C THR A 10 -12.57 3.00 -1.21
N ASP A 11 -13.86 2.89 -0.96
CA ASP A 11 -14.93 3.54 -1.72
C ASP A 11 -15.56 4.71 -0.95
N LYS A 12 -14.98 5.09 0.20
CA LYS A 12 -15.50 6.12 1.12
C LYS A 12 -14.44 7.15 1.43
N LEU A 13 -14.82 8.43 1.41
CA LEU A 13 -13.98 9.53 1.86
C LEU A 13 -13.54 9.34 3.33
N PHE A 14 -12.33 9.80 3.64
CA PHE A 14 -11.73 9.77 4.98
C PHE A 14 -11.35 8.37 5.48
N LYS A 15 -11.44 7.37 4.60
CA LYS A 15 -10.97 5.99 4.81
C LYS A 15 -9.79 5.70 3.85
N GLY A 16 -9.25 4.50 3.92
CA GLY A 16 -8.15 4.07 3.05
C GLY A 16 -6.82 4.79 3.31
N ASN A 17 -5.90 4.68 2.38
CA ASN A 17 -4.59 5.32 2.44
C ASN A 17 -4.51 6.51 1.49
N GLN A 18 -4.11 7.66 2.03
CA GLN A 18 -4.05 8.91 1.28
C GLN A 18 -2.83 8.94 0.36
N ALA A 19 -3.02 9.43 -0.85
CA ALA A 19 -1.93 9.76 -1.77
C ALA A 19 -2.20 11.09 -2.47
N ALA A 20 -1.18 11.92 -2.58
CA ALA A 20 -1.18 13.00 -3.54
C ALA A 20 -0.70 12.48 -4.90
N VAL A 21 -1.34 12.88 -5.98
CA VAL A 21 -0.99 12.50 -7.35
C VAL A 21 -0.83 13.74 -8.20
N CYS A 22 0.37 13.98 -8.68
CA CYS A 22 0.72 15.08 -9.58
C CYS A 22 0.84 14.54 -11.01
N VAL A 23 -0.06 14.96 -11.90
CA VAL A 23 0.01 14.59 -13.33
C VAL A 23 0.62 15.76 -14.08
N MET A 24 1.72 15.50 -14.77
CA MET A 24 2.58 16.52 -15.40
C MET A 24 2.73 16.27 -16.89
N GLU A 25 3.02 17.33 -17.64
CA GLU A 25 3.35 17.24 -19.06
C GLU A 25 4.84 16.94 -19.29
N LYS A 26 5.71 17.42 -18.40
CA LYS A 26 7.16 17.18 -18.39
C LYS A 26 7.65 17.01 -16.96
N TRP A 27 8.78 16.35 -16.78
CA TRP A 27 9.44 16.26 -15.48
C TRP A 27 9.88 17.65 -15.00
N ILE A 28 9.67 17.91 -13.73
CA ILE A 28 10.22 19.04 -12.96
C ILE A 28 11.47 18.58 -12.21
N SER A 29 12.20 19.49 -11.58
CA SER A 29 13.41 19.15 -10.83
C SER A 29 13.10 18.21 -9.65
N ASP A 30 14.06 17.36 -9.30
CA ASP A 30 13.94 16.43 -8.18
C ASP A 30 13.73 17.20 -6.85
N ASP A 31 14.41 18.34 -6.68
CA ASP A 31 14.24 19.20 -5.51
C ASP A 31 12.82 19.77 -5.39
N LEU A 32 12.21 20.19 -6.51
CA LEU A 32 10.84 20.69 -6.49
C LEU A 32 9.84 19.59 -6.18
N MET A 33 10.02 18.38 -6.74
CA MET A 33 9.18 17.22 -6.37
C MET A 33 9.31 16.86 -4.90
N GLN A 34 10.54 16.89 -4.35
CA GLN A 34 10.78 16.61 -2.94
C GLN A 34 10.13 17.67 -2.04
N ASN A 35 10.23 18.94 -2.37
CA ASN A 35 9.59 20.02 -1.61
C ASN A 35 8.06 19.88 -1.62
N ILE A 36 7.46 19.50 -2.75
CA ILE A 36 6.01 19.23 -2.85
C ILE A 36 5.62 18.04 -1.97
N ALA A 37 6.42 16.97 -1.95
CA ALA A 37 6.15 15.82 -1.11
C ALA A 37 6.24 16.16 0.40
N ILE A 38 7.20 16.99 0.79
CA ILE A 38 7.34 17.50 2.16
C ILE A 38 6.14 18.38 2.54
N GLU A 39 5.74 19.30 1.66
CA GLU A 39 4.60 20.21 1.90
C GLU A 39 3.27 19.45 2.02
N ASN A 40 3.05 18.44 1.15
CA ASN A 40 1.87 17.57 1.24
C ASN A 40 1.82 16.76 2.54
N ASN A 41 2.97 16.36 3.07
CA ASN A 41 3.13 15.60 4.31
C ASN A 41 2.23 14.35 4.39
N PHE A 42 1.95 13.71 3.25
CA PHE A 42 1.38 12.36 3.17
C PHE A 42 2.50 11.32 3.21
N SER A 43 2.14 10.06 3.41
CA SER A 43 3.11 8.96 3.30
C SER A 43 3.87 9.05 1.98
N GLU A 44 3.16 9.26 0.87
CA GLU A 44 3.76 9.48 -0.45
C GLU A 44 2.96 10.47 -1.32
N THR A 45 3.74 11.18 -2.16
CA THR A 45 3.26 11.90 -3.32
C THR A 45 3.75 11.20 -4.58
N ALA A 46 2.83 10.83 -5.47
CA ALA A 46 3.12 10.25 -6.77
C ALA A 46 3.25 11.35 -7.83
N PHE A 47 4.29 11.25 -8.67
CA PHE A 47 4.50 12.12 -9.81
C PHE A 47 4.50 11.27 -11.07
N THR A 48 3.73 11.67 -12.08
CA THR A 48 3.60 10.90 -13.32
C THR A 48 3.59 11.79 -14.55
N VAL A 49 4.27 11.30 -15.60
CA VAL A 49 4.38 11.94 -16.92
C VAL A 49 4.02 10.93 -17.99
N LYS A 50 3.21 11.32 -18.95
CA LYS A 50 2.89 10.47 -20.11
C LYS A 50 4.05 10.45 -21.11
N ASN A 51 4.47 9.26 -21.51
CA ASN A 51 5.52 9.04 -22.50
C ASN A 51 4.98 9.07 -23.94
N SER A 52 5.90 9.14 -24.90
CA SER A 52 5.59 9.11 -26.34
C SER A 52 5.02 7.76 -26.82
N ASP A 53 5.25 6.68 -26.08
CA ASP A 53 4.72 5.33 -26.35
C ASP A 53 3.30 5.12 -25.82
N GLY A 54 2.75 6.13 -25.10
CA GLY A 54 1.42 6.09 -24.51
C GLY A 54 1.40 5.53 -23.08
N CYS A 55 2.52 5.04 -22.55
CA CYS A 55 2.70 4.64 -21.17
C CYS A 55 2.95 5.85 -20.24
N TYR A 56 3.10 5.61 -18.96
CA TYR A 56 3.35 6.65 -17.97
C TYR A 56 4.60 6.33 -17.14
N ASP A 57 5.53 7.27 -17.06
CA ASP A 57 6.57 7.20 -16.02
C ASP A 57 5.96 7.54 -14.68
N LEU A 58 6.37 6.83 -13.63
CA LEU A 58 5.85 7.00 -12.28
C LEU A 58 6.98 7.00 -11.25
N ARG A 59 6.93 7.99 -10.36
CA ARG A 59 7.85 8.14 -9.23
C ARG A 59 7.06 8.41 -7.96
N TRP A 60 7.57 7.92 -6.83
CA TRP A 60 6.96 8.11 -5.52
C TRP A 60 7.96 8.77 -4.58
N LEU A 61 7.57 9.89 -4.00
CA LEU A 61 8.37 10.62 -3.03
C LEU A 61 7.63 10.67 -1.69
N ALA A 62 8.29 10.14 -0.67
CA ALA A 62 7.92 10.38 0.72
C ALA A 62 8.56 11.70 1.21
N PRO A 63 8.14 12.28 2.34
CA PRO A 63 8.84 13.43 2.93
C PRO A 63 10.33 13.19 3.19
N GLY A 64 10.74 11.93 3.41
CA GLY A 64 12.12 11.53 3.63
C GLY A 64 12.95 11.25 2.37
N GLY A 65 12.37 11.28 1.18
CA GLY A 65 13.05 11.02 -0.09
C GLY A 65 12.26 10.15 -1.04
N GLU A 66 12.83 9.92 -2.24
CA GLU A 66 12.25 9.02 -3.25
C GLU A 66 12.30 7.57 -2.78
N ILE A 67 11.20 6.83 -2.99
CA ILE A 67 11.10 5.41 -2.67
C ILE A 67 10.95 4.57 -3.94
N ASP A 68 11.33 3.31 -3.84
CA ASP A 68 11.40 2.39 -4.99
C ASP A 68 10.06 1.73 -5.34
N PHE A 69 9.10 1.73 -4.41
CA PHE A 69 7.81 1.08 -4.61
C PHE A 69 6.75 1.59 -3.62
N CYS A 70 5.55 1.93 -4.17
CA CYS A 70 4.39 2.30 -3.38
C CYS A 70 3.08 1.81 -4.01
N GLY A 71 2.42 0.82 -3.39
CA GLY A 71 1.19 0.22 -3.92
C GLY A 71 -0.01 1.16 -3.88
N HIS A 72 -0.26 1.84 -2.76
CA HIS A 72 -1.45 2.71 -2.63
C HIS A 72 -1.35 3.97 -3.50
N ALA A 73 -0.15 4.57 -3.62
CA ALA A 73 0.04 5.72 -4.49
C ALA A 73 -0.03 5.34 -5.99
N THR A 74 0.37 4.10 -6.36
CA THR A 74 0.15 3.55 -7.70
C THR A 74 -1.34 3.35 -7.98
N LEU A 75 -2.10 2.82 -7.01
CA LEU A 75 -3.56 2.70 -7.11
C LEU A 75 -4.22 4.08 -7.27
N GLY A 76 -3.80 5.06 -6.47
CA GLY A 76 -4.26 6.45 -6.56
C GLY A 76 -3.95 7.09 -7.91
N SER A 77 -2.72 6.90 -8.42
CA SER A 77 -2.32 7.37 -9.76
C SER A 77 -3.16 6.73 -10.85
N SER A 78 -3.38 5.41 -10.77
CA SER A 78 -4.22 4.68 -11.72
C SER A 78 -5.65 5.21 -11.72
N PHE A 79 -6.23 5.44 -10.52
CA PHE A 79 -7.57 6.01 -10.37
C PHE A 79 -7.67 7.39 -11.03
N VAL A 80 -6.70 8.27 -10.78
CA VAL A 80 -6.67 9.62 -11.38
C VAL A 80 -6.57 9.54 -12.90
N LEU A 81 -5.67 8.71 -13.41
CA LEU A 81 -5.49 8.57 -14.85
C LEU A 81 -6.75 8.00 -15.52
N PHE A 82 -7.34 6.93 -15.00
CA PHE A 82 -8.58 6.36 -15.54
C PHE A 82 -9.76 7.31 -15.46
N SER A 83 -9.82 8.16 -14.43
CA SER A 83 -10.97 9.06 -14.21
C SER A 83 -10.90 10.33 -15.05
N PHE A 84 -9.70 10.87 -15.29
CA PHE A 84 -9.54 12.21 -15.84
C PHE A 84 -8.78 12.25 -17.17
N TYR A 85 -7.88 11.31 -17.43
CA TYR A 85 -6.97 11.33 -18.58
C TYR A 85 -7.25 10.19 -19.57
N GLU A 86 -7.35 8.96 -19.09
CA GLU A 86 -7.49 7.73 -19.89
C GLU A 86 -8.89 7.09 -19.69
N LYS A 87 -9.94 7.87 -19.82
CA LYS A 87 -11.32 7.45 -19.49
C LYS A 87 -11.81 6.22 -20.25
N LYS A 88 -11.30 6.00 -21.47
CA LYS A 88 -11.68 4.89 -22.34
C LYS A 88 -10.78 3.66 -22.19
N SER A 89 -9.61 3.81 -21.56
CA SER A 89 -8.68 2.70 -21.36
C SER A 89 -9.12 1.81 -20.20
N SER A 90 -8.89 0.52 -20.33
CA SER A 90 -8.98 -0.45 -19.23
C SER A 90 -7.61 -0.83 -18.65
N THR A 91 -6.52 -0.33 -19.23
CA THR A 91 -5.16 -0.68 -18.85
C THR A 91 -4.27 0.57 -18.89
N ILE A 92 -3.43 0.71 -17.88
CA ILE A 92 -2.34 1.70 -17.83
C ILE A 92 -1.06 0.94 -17.52
N VAL A 93 0.00 1.26 -18.25
CA VAL A 93 1.36 0.77 -17.99
C VAL A 93 2.17 1.91 -17.38
N PHE A 94 2.79 1.64 -16.25
CA PHE A 94 3.71 2.54 -15.59
C PHE A 94 5.14 2.01 -15.72
N HIS A 95 6.04 2.85 -16.17
CA HIS A 95 7.48 2.63 -16.11
C HIS A 95 8.05 3.25 -14.83
N THR A 96 8.83 2.49 -14.09
CA THR A 96 9.47 2.97 -12.87
C THR A 96 10.98 2.85 -12.95
N ARG A 97 11.70 3.69 -12.22
CA ARG A 97 13.17 3.71 -12.29
C ARG A 97 13.84 2.43 -11.77
N GLN A 98 13.24 1.76 -10.79
CA GLN A 98 13.93 0.71 -10.03
C GLN A 98 13.26 -0.66 -10.10
N LYS A 99 11.95 -0.73 -10.32
CA LYS A 99 11.17 -1.99 -10.24
C LYS A 99 10.59 -2.43 -11.57
N GLY A 100 10.97 -1.76 -12.68
CA GLY A 100 10.43 -2.06 -14.01
C GLY A 100 8.98 -1.60 -14.16
N ASP A 101 8.20 -2.37 -14.92
CA ASP A 101 6.86 -1.97 -15.33
C ASP A 101 5.80 -2.49 -14.37
N PHE A 102 4.84 -1.61 -14.03
CA PHE A 102 3.61 -1.97 -13.35
C PHE A 102 2.42 -1.80 -14.28
N ILE A 103 1.54 -2.79 -14.29
CA ILE A 103 0.33 -2.76 -15.08
C ILE A 103 -0.88 -2.64 -14.15
N ALA A 104 -1.62 -1.55 -14.29
CA ALA A 104 -2.90 -1.35 -13.63
C ALA A 104 -4.03 -1.67 -14.61
N LYS A 105 -4.98 -2.52 -14.19
CA LYS A 105 -6.15 -2.90 -14.98
C LYS A 105 -7.43 -2.51 -14.25
N ARG A 106 -8.29 -1.75 -14.91
CA ARG A 106 -9.61 -1.39 -14.40
C ARG A 106 -10.64 -2.44 -14.77
N ASN A 107 -11.41 -2.91 -13.80
CA ASN A 107 -12.53 -3.83 -13.98
C ASN A 107 -13.71 -3.45 -13.07
N GLU A 108 -14.78 -4.25 -13.06
CA GLU A 108 -15.98 -4.03 -12.25
C GLU A 108 -15.73 -4.04 -10.73
N LYS A 109 -14.66 -4.71 -10.27
CA LYS A 109 -14.32 -4.81 -8.84
C LYS A 109 -13.40 -3.68 -8.37
N GLY A 110 -12.86 -2.88 -9.29
CA GLY A 110 -11.91 -1.81 -8.99
C GLY A 110 -10.70 -1.83 -9.92
N ILE A 111 -9.55 -1.43 -9.40
CA ILE A 111 -8.28 -1.39 -10.12
C ILE A 111 -7.38 -2.49 -9.57
N THR A 112 -6.92 -3.36 -10.44
CA THR A 112 -6.07 -4.52 -10.14
C THR A 112 -4.64 -4.25 -10.57
N MET A 113 -3.70 -4.52 -9.66
CA MET A 113 -2.26 -4.52 -9.91
C MET A 113 -1.67 -5.85 -9.45
N SER A 114 -0.64 -6.36 -10.12
CA SER A 114 0.01 -7.63 -9.79
C SER A 114 1.42 -7.37 -9.27
N PHE A 115 1.79 -8.07 -8.18
CA PHE A 115 3.08 -7.94 -7.51
C PHE A 115 3.66 -9.31 -7.21
N PRO A 116 4.99 -9.46 -7.09
CA PRO A 116 5.59 -10.68 -6.58
C PRO A 116 5.08 -11.01 -5.17
N ALA A 117 4.76 -12.28 -4.94
CA ALA A 117 4.48 -12.77 -3.60
C ALA A 117 5.77 -12.80 -2.77
N PHE A 118 5.69 -12.42 -1.51
CA PHE A 118 6.81 -12.60 -0.59
C PHE A 118 6.81 -14.00 0.00
N SER A 119 8.00 -14.52 0.29
CA SER A 119 8.14 -15.84 0.87
C SER A 119 7.71 -15.85 2.34
N LEU A 120 7.12 -16.97 2.78
CA LEU A 120 6.73 -17.20 4.17
C LEU A 120 7.82 -18.05 4.84
N LYS A 121 8.97 -17.44 5.19
CA LYS A 121 10.04 -18.12 5.93
C LYS A 121 9.69 -18.10 7.42
N PRO A 122 9.38 -19.24 8.05
CA PRO A 122 9.05 -19.28 9.47
C PRO A 122 10.23 -18.79 10.31
N VAL A 123 9.93 -17.98 11.32
CA VAL A 123 10.91 -17.55 12.32
C VAL A 123 10.37 -17.81 13.73
N PRO A 124 11.25 -18.02 14.73
CA PRO A 124 10.82 -18.20 16.09
C PRO A 124 10.04 -16.99 16.63
N VAL A 125 8.96 -17.23 17.36
CA VAL A 125 8.28 -16.20 18.12
C VAL A 125 9.13 -15.84 19.34
N THR A 126 9.51 -14.57 19.45
CA THR A 126 10.42 -14.07 20.48
C THR A 126 9.69 -13.37 21.62
N ASP A 127 10.38 -13.22 22.76
CA ASP A 127 9.87 -12.42 23.89
C ASP A 127 9.76 -10.93 23.50
N LEU A 128 10.63 -10.45 22.61
CA LEU A 128 10.54 -9.08 22.08
C LEU A 128 9.25 -8.86 21.29
N MET A 129 8.83 -9.83 20.44
CA MET A 129 7.54 -9.76 19.76
C MET A 129 6.39 -9.68 20.76
N THR A 130 6.41 -10.54 21.79
CA THR A 130 5.39 -10.54 22.84
C THR A 130 5.33 -9.21 23.58
N LYS A 131 6.49 -8.62 23.88
CA LYS A 131 6.60 -7.34 24.54
C LYS A 131 6.10 -6.19 23.64
N ALA A 132 6.51 -6.18 22.37
CA ALA A 132 6.17 -5.14 21.41
C ALA A 132 4.66 -5.05 21.15
N PHE A 133 3.98 -6.19 21.02
CA PHE A 133 2.54 -6.25 20.74
C PHE A 133 1.65 -6.30 22.02
N GLY A 134 2.23 -6.54 23.19
CA GLY A 134 1.48 -6.81 24.42
C GLY A 134 0.77 -8.17 24.41
N ALA A 135 1.04 -9.02 23.42
CA ALA A 135 0.48 -10.36 23.28
C ALA A 135 1.43 -11.25 22.49
N LYS A 136 1.43 -12.55 22.77
CA LYS A 136 2.28 -13.53 22.09
C LYS A 136 1.69 -13.91 20.73
N PRO A 137 2.39 -13.71 19.60
CA PRO A 137 1.97 -14.26 18.33
C PRO A 137 1.93 -15.79 18.35
N LYS A 138 1.03 -16.38 17.56
CA LYS A 138 0.96 -17.83 17.36
C LYS A 138 2.07 -18.31 16.43
N GLU A 139 2.31 -17.56 15.36
CA GLU A 139 3.30 -17.84 14.33
C GLU A 139 3.94 -16.52 13.89
N ALA A 140 5.18 -16.61 13.37
CA ALA A 140 5.86 -15.48 12.77
C ALA A 140 6.62 -15.92 11.52
N PHE A 141 6.65 -15.04 10.53
CA PHE A 141 7.32 -15.23 9.23
C PHE A 141 8.10 -13.98 8.86
N PHE A 142 9.21 -14.16 8.15
CA PHE A 142 10.07 -13.07 7.75
C PHE A 142 10.52 -13.22 6.29
N ASP A 143 10.46 -12.12 5.56
CA ASP A 143 11.09 -11.91 4.26
C ASP A 143 11.53 -10.44 4.19
N ARG A 144 10.93 -9.63 3.33
CA ARG A 144 11.04 -8.18 3.34
C ARG A 144 10.40 -7.58 4.59
N ASP A 145 9.24 -8.09 4.94
CA ASP A 145 8.44 -7.67 6.10
C ASP A 145 8.43 -8.78 7.17
N LEU A 146 8.18 -8.40 8.42
CA LEU A 146 7.85 -9.33 9.49
C LEU A 146 6.33 -9.51 9.51
N LEU A 147 5.84 -10.76 9.44
CA LEU A 147 4.43 -11.09 9.60
C LEU A 147 4.23 -11.86 10.90
N CYS A 148 3.38 -11.36 11.79
CA CYS A 148 2.98 -12.01 13.04
C CYS A 148 1.51 -12.39 13.00
N VAL A 149 1.19 -13.65 13.25
CA VAL A 149 -0.16 -14.20 13.23
C VAL A 149 -0.70 -14.34 14.65
N PHE A 150 -1.94 -13.93 14.86
CA PHE A 150 -2.66 -13.99 16.12
C PHE A 150 -3.99 -14.72 15.96
N ASP A 151 -4.59 -15.15 17.08
CA ASP A 151 -5.83 -15.94 17.08
C ASP A 151 -7.11 -15.09 17.14
N SER A 152 -7.01 -13.77 17.41
CA SER A 152 -8.18 -12.92 17.68
C SER A 152 -8.19 -11.65 16.83
N VAL A 153 -9.30 -11.39 16.16
CA VAL A 153 -9.58 -10.13 15.45
C VAL A 153 -9.63 -8.96 16.44
N ASP A 154 -10.25 -9.16 17.60
CA ASP A 154 -10.34 -8.12 18.62
C ASP A 154 -8.97 -7.72 19.14
N LEU A 155 -8.06 -8.69 19.26
CA LEU A 155 -6.68 -8.40 19.62
C LEU A 155 -6.00 -7.51 18.55
N ILE A 156 -6.17 -7.84 17.27
CA ILE A 156 -5.63 -7.03 16.18
C ILE A 156 -6.20 -5.60 16.23
N LYS A 157 -7.53 -5.47 16.32
CA LYS A 157 -8.21 -4.16 16.29
C LYS A 157 -7.82 -3.27 17.48
N ASN A 158 -7.59 -3.86 18.66
CA ASN A 158 -7.39 -3.11 19.91
C ASN A 158 -5.93 -3.04 20.37
N MET A 159 -4.98 -3.72 19.70
CA MET A 159 -3.59 -3.67 20.12
C MET A 159 -2.99 -2.26 19.96
N SER A 160 -2.11 -1.91 20.89
CA SER A 160 -1.35 -0.66 20.90
C SER A 160 0.14 -0.99 21.05
N PRO A 161 0.82 -1.35 19.96
CA PRO A 161 2.20 -1.77 20.01
C PRO A 161 3.13 -0.66 20.51
N ASN A 162 4.19 -1.05 21.21
CA ASN A 162 5.21 -0.11 21.64
C ASN A 162 6.15 0.22 20.46
N GLU A 163 6.19 1.50 20.04
CA GLU A 163 6.96 1.93 18.86
C GLU A 163 8.46 1.63 18.99
N LYS A 164 9.04 1.80 20.17
CA LYS A 164 10.47 1.51 20.40
C LYS A 164 10.77 0.04 20.21
N ASP A 165 9.93 -0.83 20.79
CA ASP A 165 10.12 -2.27 20.66
C ASP A 165 9.85 -2.75 19.24
N LEU A 166 8.89 -2.14 18.50
CA LEU A 166 8.67 -2.40 17.07
C LEU A 166 9.91 -2.10 16.22
N LYS A 167 10.63 -1.01 16.48
CA LYS A 167 11.87 -0.66 15.75
C LYS A 167 12.96 -1.73 15.90
N GLU A 168 12.95 -2.48 16.99
CA GLU A 168 13.94 -3.53 17.26
C GLU A 168 13.59 -4.86 16.57
N LEU A 169 12.35 -5.07 16.08
CA LEU A 169 11.91 -6.32 15.47
C LEU A 169 12.46 -6.57 14.06
N GLY A 170 12.84 -5.51 13.35
CA GLY A 170 13.31 -5.60 11.96
C GLY A 170 12.16 -5.73 10.93
N GLY A 171 12.57 -5.85 9.65
CA GLY A 171 11.65 -5.79 8.52
C GLY A 171 11.36 -4.37 8.07
N THR A 172 10.99 -4.19 6.80
CA THR A 172 10.58 -2.88 6.28
C THR A 172 9.24 -2.47 6.89
N CYS A 173 8.29 -3.40 6.89
CA CYS A 173 7.02 -3.28 7.59
C CYS A 173 6.83 -4.45 8.55
N ILE A 174 5.93 -4.28 9.50
CA ILE A 174 5.53 -5.28 10.47
C ILE A 174 4.02 -5.47 10.35
N GLY A 175 3.62 -6.57 9.72
CA GLY A 175 2.23 -6.98 9.59
C GLY A 175 1.78 -7.82 10.79
N VAL A 176 0.64 -7.49 11.37
CA VAL A 176 -0.07 -8.35 12.32
C VAL A 176 -1.39 -8.78 11.70
N THR A 177 -1.77 -10.05 11.83
CA THR A 177 -2.97 -10.57 11.19
C THR A 177 -3.65 -11.65 12.03
N ALA A 178 -4.97 -11.76 11.85
CA ALA A 178 -5.80 -12.83 12.38
C ALA A 178 -6.82 -13.29 11.33
N LYS A 179 -7.42 -14.48 11.54
CA LYS A 179 -8.54 -14.94 10.72
C LYS A 179 -9.68 -13.94 10.82
N GLY A 180 -10.23 -13.56 9.67
CA GLY A 180 -11.28 -12.54 9.60
C GLY A 180 -12.65 -13.02 10.07
N ASP A 181 -13.51 -12.04 10.25
CA ASP A 181 -14.93 -12.12 10.55
C ASP A 181 -15.72 -11.21 9.60
N ASP A 182 -17.03 -11.10 9.76
CA ASP A 182 -17.91 -10.16 9.06
C ASP A 182 -17.74 -10.15 7.52
N GLY A 183 -17.45 -11.32 6.94
CA GLY A 183 -17.30 -11.50 5.51
C GLY A 183 -15.91 -11.13 4.94
N PHE A 184 -14.91 -10.97 5.82
CA PHE A 184 -13.50 -10.90 5.49
C PHE A 184 -12.79 -12.22 5.81
N ASP A 185 -11.78 -12.56 5.02
CA ASP A 185 -10.97 -13.77 5.22
C ASP A 185 -9.89 -13.57 6.28
N CYS A 186 -9.36 -12.35 6.31
CA CYS A 186 -8.38 -11.95 7.32
C CYS A 186 -8.55 -10.48 7.69
N VAL A 187 -8.11 -10.18 8.90
CA VAL A 187 -7.96 -8.82 9.42
C VAL A 187 -6.49 -8.58 9.69
N SER A 188 -6.00 -7.40 9.38
CA SER A 188 -4.60 -7.02 9.57
C SER A 188 -4.45 -5.60 10.09
N ARG A 189 -3.28 -5.30 10.66
CA ARG A 189 -2.72 -3.94 10.79
C ARG A 189 -1.26 -3.99 10.41
N VAL A 190 -0.72 -2.87 9.94
CA VAL A 190 0.66 -2.79 9.48
C VAL A 190 1.34 -1.59 10.11
N PHE A 191 2.51 -1.81 10.69
CA PHE A 191 3.36 -0.81 11.32
C PHE A 191 4.64 -0.68 10.51
N ALA A 192 5.13 0.54 10.30
CA ALA A 192 6.32 0.81 9.51
C ALA A 192 7.29 1.75 10.23
N PRO A 193 7.73 1.42 11.46
CA PRO A 193 8.56 2.29 12.27
C PRO A 193 9.93 2.56 11.65
N GLN A 194 10.44 1.68 10.79
CA GLN A 194 11.67 1.88 10.03
C GLN A 194 11.55 3.00 8.99
N LEU A 195 10.32 3.29 8.54
CA LEU A 195 10.00 4.38 7.63
C LEU A 195 9.53 5.64 8.36
N ASN A 196 9.67 5.70 9.70
CA ASN A 196 9.14 6.75 10.57
C ASN A 196 7.61 6.91 10.50
N ILE A 197 6.90 5.85 10.13
CA ILE A 197 5.44 5.75 10.11
C ILE A 197 5.04 4.77 11.22
N TYR A 198 4.35 5.25 12.26
CA TYR A 198 3.93 4.36 13.34
C TYR A 198 2.99 3.27 12.82
N GLU A 199 1.92 3.63 12.11
CA GLU A 199 0.98 2.72 11.48
C GLU A 199 0.63 3.20 10.08
N ASP A 200 0.81 2.32 9.07
CA ASP A 200 0.40 2.59 7.70
C ASP A 200 -1.09 2.28 7.52
N PRO A 201 -1.89 3.22 7.01
CA PRO A 201 -3.34 3.04 6.92
C PRO A 201 -3.78 1.83 6.10
N VAL A 202 -3.21 1.59 4.92
CA VAL A 202 -3.46 0.40 4.08
C VAL A 202 -2.23 0.07 3.25
N THR A 203 -1.69 -1.13 3.44
CA THR A 203 -0.37 -1.53 2.94
C THR A 203 -0.49 -2.64 1.90
N GLY A 204 -0.47 -2.29 0.63
CA GLY A 204 -0.52 -3.27 -0.45
C GLY A 204 0.67 -4.25 -0.43
N SER A 205 1.89 -3.76 -0.19
CA SER A 205 3.10 -4.59 -0.21
C SER A 205 3.09 -5.70 0.85
N THR A 206 2.71 -5.41 2.09
CA THR A 206 2.64 -6.43 3.14
C THR A 206 1.54 -7.47 2.87
N HIS A 207 0.49 -7.11 2.09
CA HIS A 207 -0.50 -8.08 1.63
C HIS A 207 0.04 -9.07 0.60
N CYS A 208 1.20 -8.80 -0.01
CA CYS A 208 1.94 -9.81 -0.79
C CYS A 208 2.54 -10.93 0.09
N MET A 209 2.47 -10.80 1.42
CA MET A 209 2.82 -11.83 2.41
C MET A 209 1.57 -12.36 3.14
N ILE A 210 0.66 -11.46 3.54
CA ILE A 210 -0.59 -11.81 4.26
C ILE A 210 -1.50 -12.68 3.40
N ALA A 211 -1.71 -12.33 2.11
CA ALA A 211 -2.61 -13.08 1.25
C ALA A 211 -2.11 -14.50 0.93
N PRO A 212 -0.84 -14.77 0.62
CA PRO A 212 -0.30 -16.12 0.53
C PRO A 212 -0.47 -16.96 1.80
N TYR A 213 -0.24 -16.38 2.99
CA TYR A 213 -0.46 -17.06 4.24
C TYR A 213 -1.93 -17.53 4.37
N TRP A 214 -2.88 -16.61 4.24
CA TRP A 214 -4.30 -16.96 4.38
C TRP A 214 -4.83 -17.80 3.23
N SER A 215 -4.28 -17.66 2.03
CA SER A 215 -4.58 -18.56 0.90
C SER A 215 -4.24 -20.00 1.23
N SER A 216 -3.08 -20.24 1.81
CA SER A 216 -2.64 -21.57 2.26
C SER A 216 -3.52 -22.11 3.39
N VAL A 217 -3.77 -21.30 4.42
CA VAL A 217 -4.56 -21.72 5.59
C VAL A 217 -6.02 -22.05 5.25
N LEU A 218 -6.62 -21.23 4.36
CA LEU A 218 -8.04 -21.37 3.99
C LEU A 218 -8.28 -22.27 2.76
N GLY A 219 -7.21 -22.70 2.09
CA GLY A 219 -7.30 -23.55 0.89
C GLY A 219 -7.98 -22.85 -0.29
N LYS A 220 -7.84 -21.54 -0.43
CA LYS A 220 -8.45 -20.76 -1.51
C LYS A 220 -7.54 -19.64 -2.02
N ARG A 221 -7.66 -19.29 -3.30
CA ARG A 221 -6.79 -18.29 -3.95
C ARG A 221 -7.24 -16.85 -3.72
N ASN A 222 -8.55 -16.62 -3.60
CA ASN A 222 -9.13 -15.29 -3.43
C ASN A 222 -9.27 -14.97 -1.95
N ILE A 223 -8.57 -13.94 -1.49
CA ILE A 223 -8.55 -13.49 -0.11
C ILE A 223 -9.10 -12.06 -0.06
N LYS A 224 -10.21 -11.89 0.66
CA LYS A 224 -10.76 -10.58 0.98
C LYS A 224 -10.20 -10.12 2.32
N ALA A 225 -9.26 -9.21 2.27
CA ALA A 225 -8.55 -8.70 3.44
C ALA A 225 -9.11 -7.35 3.90
N PHE A 226 -9.15 -7.17 5.21
CA PHE A 226 -9.49 -5.91 5.86
C PHE A 226 -8.31 -5.43 6.70
N GLN A 227 -7.75 -4.26 6.37
CA GLN A 227 -6.74 -3.63 7.22
C GLN A 227 -7.43 -2.69 8.19
N ALA A 228 -7.40 -3.05 9.49
CA ALA A 228 -8.15 -2.43 10.57
C ALA A 228 -7.37 -1.28 11.24
N SER A 229 -6.70 -0.45 10.44
CA SER A 229 -6.13 0.81 10.92
C SER A 229 -7.24 1.80 11.30
N LYS A 230 -6.89 2.94 11.86
CA LYS A 230 -7.86 4.02 12.14
C LYS A 230 -8.64 4.46 10.89
N ARG A 231 -8.01 4.41 9.71
CA ARG A 231 -8.65 4.79 8.44
C ARG A 231 -9.35 3.63 7.75
N GLU A 232 -8.99 2.40 8.08
CA GLU A 232 -9.51 1.16 7.49
C GLU A 232 -9.27 1.06 5.97
N GLY A 233 -9.28 -0.15 5.44
CA GLY A 233 -9.24 -0.36 4.00
C GLY A 233 -9.47 -1.81 3.62
N VAL A 234 -9.88 -2.01 2.37
CA VAL A 234 -10.25 -3.32 1.82
C VAL A 234 -9.36 -3.64 0.63
N LEU A 235 -8.75 -4.82 0.66
CA LEU A 235 -7.95 -5.35 -0.44
C LEU A 235 -8.55 -6.69 -0.88
N LEU A 236 -8.81 -6.82 -2.17
CA LEU A 236 -9.20 -8.08 -2.79
C LEU A 236 -7.94 -8.69 -3.41
N CYS A 237 -7.38 -9.70 -2.76
CA CYS A 237 -6.15 -10.34 -3.19
C CYS A 237 -6.44 -11.65 -3.90
N GLU A 238 -5.74 -11.93 -5.00
CA GLU A 238 -5.75 -13.22 -5.69
C GLU A 238 -4.31 -13.75 -5.76
N VAL A 239 -4.09 -14.92 -5.14
CA VAL A 239 -2.77 -15.57 -5.12
C VAL A 239 -2.63 -16.48 -6.34
N ASN A 240 -1.66 -16.17 -7.20
CA ASN A 240 -1.41 -16.84 -8.48
C ASN A 240 0.05 -17.31 -8.57
N GLY A 241 0.38 -18.43 -7.93
CA GLY A 241 1.75 -18.93 -7.86
C GLY A 241 2.67 -17.95 -7.13
N GLU A 242 3.67 -17.42 -7.84
CA GLU A 242 4.66 -16.47 -7.30
C GLU A 242 4.18 -15.00 -7.32
N ASN A 243 2.90 -14.75 -7.68
CA ASN A 243 2.34 -13.41 -7.74
C ASN A 243 1.07 -13.28 -6.90
N VAL A 244 0.85 -12.07 -6.42
CA VAL A 244 -0.40 -11.64 -5.79
C VAL A 244 -0.98 -10.49 -6.60
N SER A 245 -2.17 -10.69 -7.14
CA SER A 245 -2.95 -9.61 -7.73
C SER A 245 -3.78 -8.94 -6.64
N ILE A 246 -3.61 -7.63 -6.48
CA ILE A 246 -4.32 -6.83 -5.47
C ILE A 246 -5.28 -5.90 -6.20
N THR A 247 -6.56 -6.02 -5.91
CA THR A 247 -7.61 -5.13 -6.42
C THR A 247 -8.09 -4.23 -5.29
N GLY A 248 -8.15 -2.94 -5.57
CA GLY A 248 -8.68 -1.93 -4.65
C GLY A 248 -9.53 -0.89 -5.38
N ASN A 249 -10.39 -0.23 -4.64
CA ASN A 249 -11.07 0.98 -5.06
C ASN A 249 -10.29 2.21 -4.62
N ALA A 250 -10.64 3.36 -5.18
CA ALA A 250 -10.12 4.64 -4.72
C ALA A 250 -11.18 5.72 -4.91
N VAL A 251 -11.14 6.77 -4.10
CA VAL A 251 -12.07 7.89 -4.16
C VAL A 251 -11.31 9.21 -4.14
N LEU A 252 -11.74 10.15 -4.98
CA LEU A 252 -11.16 11.50 -5.03
C LEU A 252 -11.62 12.29 -3.80
N PHE A 253 -10.66 12.77 -3.00
CA PHE A 253 -10.93 13.71 -1.91
C PHE A 253 -10.93 15.15 -2.42
N SER A 254 -9.90 15.56 -3.16
CA SER A 254 -9.81 16.92 -3.71
C SER A 254 -8.92 16.97 -4.96
N SER A 255 -9.06 18.07 -5.72
CA SER A 255 -8.13 18.43 -6.78
C SER A 255 -7.82 19.93 -6.70
N CYS A 256 -6.58 20.29 -6.95
CA CYS A 256 -6.12 21.67 -6.93
C CYS A 256 -5.07 21.94 -8.01
N GLU A 257 -4.74 23.19 -8.20
CA GLU A 257 -3.57 23.62 -8.95
C GLU A 257 -2.51 24.13 -7.99
N LEU A 258 -1.31 23.57 -8.09
CA LEU A 258 -0.16 24.02 -7.31
C LEU A 258 0.40 25.31 -7.92
N ASN A 259 0.57 26.34 -7.10
CA ASN A 259 1.18 27.63 -7.49
C ASN A 259 2.72 27.55 -7.40
N VAL A 260 3.31 26.61 -8.14
CA VAL A 260 4.76 26.43 -8.23
C VAL A 260 5.26 26.89 -9.58
N ALA A 261 6.42 27.57 -9.61
CA ALA A 261 7.10 27.88 -10.87
C ALA A 261 7.62 26.58 -11.49
N ILE A 262 7.32 26.34 -12.75
CA ILE A 262 7.83 25.21 -13.51
C ILE A 262 8.79 25.79 -14.55
N ASP A 263 10.08 25.64 -14.29
CA ASP A 263 11.15 26.09 -15.20
C ASP A 263 11.27 25.20 -16.46
#